data_6cef1cb7ba38513770ab9cec399f3662
#
_entry.id   6cef1cb7ba38513770ab9cec399f3662
#
_cell.length_a   1.000
_cell.length_b   1.000
_cell.length_c   1.000
_cell.angle_alpha   90.00
_cell.angle_beta   90.00
_cell.angle_gamma   90.00
#
_symmetry.space_group_name_H-M   'P 1'
#
loop_
_entity.id
_entity.type
_entity.pdbx_description
1 polymer ?
#
loop_
_entity_poly.entity_id
_entity_poly.type
_entity_poly.pdbx_seq_one_letter_code
_entity_poly.pdbx_strand_id
1 'polypeptide(L)'
;MNFLEFAVWGAYLISMGGFLASKGMGANIGWFYSIQGVVSIFMPAIVGILADRFIQAQRMLAICHFIAAICMIGVGVIGSQAEFSFWEIFPIYTLSVAAYMPTLALSNSVSYNALEKYNLDTVKAFPPIRIFGTIGFIISMLAVDFLGWQHDPQQFYVSAGWGLILALYALTLPACPTAKRNSRKNKGLVEAMGLRAFALFKHRRMAFFFIFSMLLGVSLQITNGFANTFISSFSAQKAFEGVFFVDHANLLISLSQISETFCILLIPFFLKRYGIKTVMLIAMMAWVLRFGLFAIGTPAFPQVIFLILSMIVYGVAFDFFNVSGSLFVDKECDSSIRSSAQGLFMLMTNGIGASVGMVGAQWVVNQHTQNVNGAQIGDWASVWYTFAGYALAVGIAFFFLFHEEKTPNQVEK
;
A
#
# COMPACT_ATOMS: atom_id res chain seq x y z
N MET A 1 -8.51 10.33 -14.34
CA MET A 1 -7.91 10.67 -13.04
C MET A 1 -7.43 9.42 -12.32
N ASN A 2 -8.28 8.50 -11.86
CA ASN A 2 -7.83 7.33 -11.09
C ASN A 2 -6.75 6.48 -11.77
N PHE A 3 -6.82 6.29 -13.10
CA PHE A 3 -5.76 5.63 -13.86
C PHE A 3 -4.41 6.30 -13.64
N LEU A 4 -4.34 7.62 -13.84
CA LEU A 4 -3.10 8.40 -13.71
C LEU A 4 -2.59 8.42 -12.26
N GLU A 5 -3.51 8.55 -11.29
CA GLU A 5 -3.19 8.53 -9.85
C GLU A 5 -2.36 7.32 -9.46
N PHE A 6 -2.81 6.14 -9.86
CA PHE A 6 -2.12 4.90 -9.53
C PHE A 6 -1.00 4.52 -10.51
N ALA A 7 -1.01 5.06 -11.75
CA ALA A 7 0.11 4.94 -12.67
C ALA A 7 1.38 5.63 -12.15
N VAL A 8 1.24 6.78 -11.47
CA VAL A 8 2.34 7.46 -10.76
C VAL A 8 3.03 6.50 -9.79
N TRP A 9 2.24 5.79 -8.99
CA TRP A 9 2.75 4.90 -7.95
C TRP A 9 3.29 3.58 -8.52
N GLY A 10 2.57 3.01 -9.49
CA GLY A 10 2.95 1.77 -10.16
C GLY A 10 4.28 1.85 -10.90
N ALA A 11 4.69 3.05 -11.35
CA ALA A 11 5.95 3.23 -12.04
C ALA A 11 7.18 2.86 -11.19
N TYR A 12 7.14 3.06 -9.88
CA TYR A 12 8.33 2.89 -9.04
C TYR A 12 8.12 2.03 -7.78
N LEU A 13 6.89 1.94 -7.26
CA LEU A 13 6.67 1.35 -5.93
C LEU A 13 7.29 -0.05 -5.79
N ILE A 14 7.10 -0.91 -6.77
CA ILE A 14 7.55 -2.30 -6.71
C ILE A 14 9.05 -2.44 -7.05
N SER A 15 9.54 -1.66 -8.00
CA SER A 15 10.91 -1.76 -8.52
C SER A 15 11.94 -0.92 -7.75
N MET A 16 11.49 0.01 -6.91
CA MET A 16 12.37 0.89 -6.14
C MET A 16 13.35 0.13 -5.23
N GLY A 17 12.89 -0.98 -4.61
CA GLY A 17 13.78 -1.83 -3.80
C GLY A 17 14.94 -2.40 -4.62
N GLY A 18 14.66 -2.91 -5.83
CA GLY A 18 15.67 -3.39 -6.77
C GLY A 18 16.62 -2.28 -7.23
N PHE A 19 16.09 -1.08 -7.53
CA PHE A 19 16.91 0.09 -7.85
C PHE A 19 17.85 0.48 -6.69
N LEU A 20 17.36 0.56 -5.46
CA LEU A 20 18.17 0.88 -4.29
C LEU A 20 19.26 -0.18 -4.07
N ALA A 21 18.93 -1.46 -4.25
CA ALA A 21 19.91 -2.54 -4.17
C ALA A 21 20.98 -2.40 -5.25
N SER A 22 20.61 -2.08 -6.52
CA SER A 22 21.54 -1.88 -7.62
C SER A 22 22.53 -0.73 -7.38
N LYS A 23 22.13 0.25 -6.56
CA LYS A 23 22.97 1.39 -6.14
C LYS A 23 23.71 1.17 -4.81
N GLY A 24 23.77 -0.06 -4.32
CA GLY A 24 24.45 -0.38 -3.06
C GLY A 24 23.68 0.01 -1.79
N MET A 25 22.43 0.47 -1.91
CA MET A 25 21.59 0.90 -0.77
C MET A 25 20.58 -0.16 -0.34
N GLY A 26 20.86 -1.44 -0.59
CA GLY A 26 19.98 -2.55 -0.17
C GLY A 26 19.67 -2.56 1.33
N ALA A 27 20.62 -2.10 2.17
CA ALA A 27 20.44 -1.97 3.61
C ALA A 27 19.45 -0.85 4.03
N ASN A 28 19.02 0.00 3.12
CA ASN A 28 18.20 1.18 3.39
C ASN A 28 16.79 1.09 2.80
N ILE A 29 16.45 0.03 2.06
CA ILE A 29 15.16 -0.13 1.36
C ILE A 29 13.99 0.13 2.31
N GLY A 30 14.02 -0.46 3.51
CA GLY A 30 12.95 -0.33 4.49
C GLY A 30 12.63 1.11 4.90
N TRP A 31 13.60 2.02 4.90
CA TRP A 31 13.37 3.42 5.22
C TRP A 31 12.52 4.12 4.18
N PHE A 32 12.73 3.83 2.89
CA PHE A 32 11.96 4.41 1.79
C PHE A 32 10.50 3.96 1.81
N TYR A 33 10.22 2.72 2.22
CA TYR A 33 8.84 2.23 2.36
C TYR A 33 8.22 2.63 3.70
N SER A 34 9.01 2.69 4.77
CA SER A 34 8.55 3.14 6.09
C SER A 34 8.07 4.59 6.05
N ILE A 35 8.77 5.48 5.35
CA ILE A 35 8.41 6.90 5.28
C ILE A 35 7.04 7.13 4.62
N GLN A 36 6.62 6.26 3.70
CA GLN A 36 5.27 6.31 3.12
C GLN A 36 4.18 6.17 4.19
N GLY A 37 4.37 5.22 5.12
CA GLY A 37 3.46 5.05 6.25
C GLY A 37 3.50 6.24 7.21
N VAL A 38 4.70 6.73 7.55
CA VAL A 38 4.87 7.88 8.46
C VAL A 38 4.16 9.12 7.92
N VAL A 39 4.38 9.48 6.66
CA VAL A 39 3.74 10.67 6.07
C VAL A 39 2.24 10.48 5.92
N SER A 40 1.77 9.25 5.71
CA SER A 40 0.34 8.93 5.62
C SER A 40 -0.42 9.14 6.93
N ILE A 41 0.29 9.23 8.06
CA ILE A 41 -0.31 9.55 9.36
C ILE A 41 -0.78 11.00 9.41
N PHE A 42 0.02 11.94 8.89
CA PHE A 42 -0.19 13.37 9.10
C PHE A 42 -0.65 14.11 7.86
N MET A 43 -0.06 13.80 6.70
CA MET A 43 -0.21 14.59 5.49
C MET A 43 -1.64 14.60 4.91
N PRO A 44 -2.41 13.48 4.92
CA PRO A 44 -3.79 13.52 4.43
C PRO A 44 -4.69 14.46 5.25
N ALA A 45 -4.48 14.52 6.57
CA ALA A 45 -5.24 15.44 7.45
C ALA A 45 -4.88 16.90 7.18
N ILE A 46 -3.58 17.21 7.04
CA ILE A 46 -3.10 18.57 6.76
C ILE A 46 -3.63 19.06 5.41
N VAL A 47 -3.43 18.26 4.37
CA VAL A 47 -3.84 18.61 3.00
C VAL A 47 -5.36 18.63 2.86
N GLY A 48 -6.08 17.72 3.55
CA GLY A 48 -7.54 17.74 3.61
C GLY A 48 -8.09 19.03 4.22
N ILE A 49 -7.52 19.51 5.33
CA ILE A 49 -7.89 20.81 5.94
C ILE A 49 -7.65 21.98 4.98
N LEU A 50 -6.52 21.94 4.27
CA LEU A 50 -6.19 22.98 3.27
C LEU A 50 -7.18 22.94 2.10
N ALA A 51 -7.55 21.74 1.62
CA ALA A 51 -8.51 21.56 0.54
C ALA A 51 -9.93 21.98 0.94
N ASP A 52 -10.34 21.68 2.16
CA ASP A 52 -11.67 22.06 2.66
C ASP A 52 -11.82 23.55 2.90
N ARG A 53 -10.76 24.24 3.32
CA ARG A 53 -10.83 25.62 3.80
C ARG A 53 -10.35 26.68 2.83
N PHE A 54 -9.29 26.39 2.06
CA PHE A 54 -8.54 27.41 1.34
C PHE A 54 -8.46 27.18 -0.16
N ILE A 55 -8.27 25.94 -0.59
CA ILE A 55 -7.99 25.58 -1.99
C ILE A 55 -8.95 24.47 -2.39
N GLN A 56 -9.61 24.62 -3.54
CA GLN A 56 -10.51 23.61 -4.07
C GLN A 56 -9.78 22.26 -4.25
N ALA A 57 -10.44 21.15 -3.91
CA ALA A 57 -9.80 19.81 -3.86
C ALA A 57 -9.12 19.42 -5.18
N GLN A 58 -9.69 19.72 -6.36
CA GLN A 58 -9.06 19.45 -7.65
C GLN A 58 -7.81 20.29 -7.89
N ARG A 59 -7.76 21.54 -7.38
CA ARG A 59 -6.56 22.38 -7.47
C ARG A 59 -5.48 21.92 -6.49
N MET A 60 -5.90 21.50 -5.30
CA MET A 60 -4.96 20.90 -4.31
C MET A 60 -4.36 19.62 -4.87
N LEU A 61 -5.17 18.78 -5.53
CA LEU A 61 -4.70 17.56 -6.23
C LEU A 61 -3.63 17.92 -7.27
N ALA A 62 -3.88 18.95 -8.09
CA ALA A 62 -2.91 19.44 -9.08
C ALA A 62 -1.60 19.92 -8.45
N ILE A 63 -1.67 20.70 -7.38
CA ILE A 63 -0.48 21.22 -6.66
C ILE A 63 0.33 20.06 -6.05
N CYS A 64 -0.34 19.13 -5.39
CA CYS A 64 0.32 17.98 -4.78
C CYS A 64 1.04 17.12 -5.82
N HIS A 65 0.39 16.81 -6.95
CA HIS A 65 1.02 16.04 -8.02
C HIS A 65 2.16 16.80 -8.70
N PHE A 66 2.03 18.10 -8.87
CA PHE A 66 3.12 18.92 -9.40
C PHE A 66 4.36 18.88 -8.49
N ILE A 67 4.17 19.09 -7.18
CA ILE A 67 5.27 19.02 -6.20
C ILE A 67 5.88 17.62 -6.19
N ALA A 68 5.05 16.57 -6.11
CA ALA A 68 5.51 15.19 -6.11
C ALA A 68 6.32 14.85 -7.37
N ALA A 69 5.86 15.30 -8.54
CA ALA A 69 6.54 15.06 -9.82
C ALA A 69 7.90 15.77 -9.90
N ILE A 70 7.98 17.04 -9.50
CA ILE A 70 9.26 17.78 -9.48
C ILE A 70 10.26 17.10 -8.53
N CYS A 71 9.81 16.70 -7.35
CA CYS A 71 10.67 15.94 -6.42
C CYS A 71 11.09 14.59 -7.01
N MET A 72 10.19 13.89 -7.73
CA MET A 72 10.51 12.61 -8.36
C MET A 72 11.50 12.77 -9.53
N ILE A 73 11.45 13.89 -10.26
CA ILE A 73 12.52 14.26 -11.21
C ILE A 73 13.85 14.43 -10.46
N GLY A 74 13.85 15.12 -9.32
CA GLY A 74 15.03 15.26 -8.47
C GLY A 74 15.60 13.92 -8.00
N VAL A 75 14.73 12.97 -7.60
CA VAL A 75 15.13 11.60 -7.26
C VAL A 75 15.76 10.90 -8.47
N GLY A 76 15.18 11.06 -9.67
CA GLY A 76 15.73 10.52 -10.91
C GLY A 76 17.09 11.10 -11.27
N VAL A 77 17.28 12.42 -11.12
CA VAL A 77 18.55 13.12 -11.39
C VAL A 77 19.65 12.62 -10.45
N ILE A 78 19.36 12.54 -9.14
CA ILE A 78 20.33 12.02 -8.15
C ILE A 78 20.60 10.54 -8.46
N GLY A 79 19.57 9.74 -8.69
CA GLY A 79 19.69 8.32 -9.01
C GLY A 79 20.46 8.02 -10.29
N SER A 80 20.58 8.99 -11.21
CA SER A 80 21.37 8.88 -12.45
C SER A 80 22.87 9.12 -12.22
N GLN A 81 23.26 9.61 -11.04
CA GLN A 81 24.69 9.78 -10.70
C GLN A 81 25.34 8.41 -10.45
N ALA A 82 26.63 8.33 -10.70
CA ALA A 82 27.39 7.10 -10.47
C ALA A 82 27.40 6.71 -8.99
N GLU A 83 27.58 7.72 -8.12
CA GLU A 83 27.57 7.58 -6.67
C GLU A 83 26.73 8.69 -6.06
N PHE A 84 25.92 8.34 -5.08
CA PHE A 84 25.15 9.27 -4.26
C PHE A 84 24.88 8.66 -2.89
N SER A 85 24.66 9.50 -1.90
CA SER A 85 24.41 9.09 -0.52
C SER A 85 22.91 8.95 -0.23
N PHE A 86 22.61 8.20 0.84
CA PHE A 86 21.24 8.11 1.38
C PHE A 86 20.65 9.51 1.68
N TRP A 87 21.45 10.41 2.25
CA TRP A 87 20.99 11.74 2.65
C TRP A 87 20.76 12.71 1.50
N GLU A 88 21.23 12.39 0.30
CA GLU A 88 20.93 13.19 -0.91
C GLU A 88 19.59 12.83 -1.51
N ILE A 89 19.27 11.53 -1.61
CA ILE A 89 18.05 11.05 -2.27
C ILE A 89 16.84 10.97 -1.33
N PHE A 90 17.02 10.52 -0.08
CA PHE A 90 15.94 10.23 0.86
C PHE A 90 15.10 11.46 1.25
N PRO A 91 15.64 12.66 1.51
CA PRO A 91 14.83 13.84 1.81
C PRO A 91 13.95 14.28 0.64
N ILE A 92 14.47 14.22 -0.59
CA ILE A 92 13.71 14.61 -1.80
C ILE A 92 12.62 13.59 -2.07
N TYR A 93 12.93 12.29 -1.92
CA TYR A 93 11.93 11.24 -1.99
C TYR A 93 10.83 11.42 -0.92
N THR A 94 11.22 11.71 0.32
CA THR A 94 10.29 11.98 1.42
C THR A 94 9.33 13.13 1.08
N LEU A 95 9.83 14.21 0.50
CA LEU A 95 9.00 15.34 0.09
C LEU A 95 8.04 14.95 -1.04
N SER A 96 8.49 14.14 -2.01
CA SER A 96 7.63 13.60 -3.06
C SER A 96 6.49 12.78 -2.48
N VAL A 97 6.79 11.85 -1.58
CA VAL A 97 5.81 10.98 -0.93
C VAL A 97 4.86 11.76 -0.02
N ALA A 98 5.38 12.79 0.70
CA ALA A 98 4.55 13.67 1.53
C ALA A 98 3.52 14.47 0.70
N ALA A 99 3.87 14.83 -0.53
CA ALA A 99 2.93 15.45 -1.44
C ALA A 99 1.98 14.43 -2.09
N TYR A 100 2.46 13.21 -2.41
CA TYR A 100 1.67 12.18 -3.09
C TYR A 100 0.65 11.48 -2.19
N MET A 101 1.00 11.06 -0.96
CA MET A 101 0.10 10.26 -0.12
C MET A 101 -1.27 10.87 0.15
N PRO A 102 -1.40 12.20 0.36
CA PRO A 102 -2.72 12.84 0.49
C PRO A 102 -3.59 12.76 -0.76
N THR A 103 -2.98 12.62 -1.93
CA THR A 103 -3.72 12.64 -3.20
C THR A 103 -4.62 11.41 -3.37
N LEU A 104 -4.29 10.29 -2.71
CA LEU A 104 -5.14 9.10 -2.68
C LEU A 104 -6.54 9.39 -2.08
N ALA A 105 -6.60 10.19 -1.03
CA ALA A 105 -7.87 10.62 -0.45
C ALA A 105 -8.52 11.75 -1.25
N LEU A 106 -7.73 12.70 -1.75
CA LEU A 106 -8.22 13.80 -2.58
C LEU A 106 -8.83 13.30 -3.89
N SER A 107 -8.22 12.33 -4.56
CA SER A 107 -8.73 11.76 -5.80
C SER A 107 -10.10 11.11 -5.61
N ASN A 108 -10.31 10.42 -4.48
CA ASN A 108 -11.63 9.89 -4.12
C ASN A 108 -12.63 11.02 -3.91
N SER A 109 -12.27 12.05 -3.14
CA SER A 109 -13.12 13.22 -2.89
C SER A 109 -13.51 13.94 -4.18
N VAL A 110 -12.55 14.18 -5.07
CA VAL A 110 -12.79 14.80 -6.38
C VAL A 110 -13.70 13.93 -7.24
N SER A 111 -13.52 12.59 -7.21
CA SER A 111 -14.40 11.65 -7.93
C SER A 111 -15.83 11.73 -7.43
N TYR A 112 -16.05 11.71 -6.11
CA TYR A 112 -17.39 11.79 -5.52
C TYR A 112 -18.06 13.11 -5.86
N ASN A 113 -17.36 14.24 -5.71
CA ASN A 113 -17.89 15.55 -6.07
C ASN A 113 -18.27 15.63 -7.55
N ALA A 114 -17.48 15.04 -8.44
CA ALA A 114 -17.79 14.99 -9.86
C ALA A 114 -19.04 14.17 -10.14
N LEU A 115 -19.18 12.97 -9.53
CA LEU A 115 -20.35 12.12 -9.69
C LEU A 115 -21.62 12.79 -9.18
N GLU A 116 -21.58 13.41 -8.00
CA GLU A 116 -22.69 14.15 -7.41
C GLU A 116 -23.12 15.33 -8.28
N LYS A 117 -22.16 16.07 -8.85
CA LYS A 117 -22.44 17.19 -9.75
C LYS A 117 -23.23 16.78 -10.99
N TYR A 118 -23.02 15.56 -11.48
CA TYR A 118 -23.75 15.00 -12.62
C TYR A 118 -24.94 14.10 -12.22
N ASN A 119 -25.36 14.16 -10.94
CA ASN A 119 -26.47 13.37 -10.37
C ASN A 119 -26.32 11.85 -10.58
N LEU A 120 -25.08 11.35 -10.55
CA LEU A 120 -24.79 9.92 -10.64
C LEU A 120 -24.74 9.31 -9.23
N ASP A 121 -25.27 8.09 -9.11
CA ASP A 121 -25.18 7.32 -7.86
C ASP A 121 -23.72 6.94 -7.58
N THR A 122 -23.13 7.57 -6.55
CA THR A 122 -21.73 7.38 -6.18
C THR A 122 -21.43 5.93 -5.81
N VAL A 123 -22.36 5.23 -5.16
CA VAL A 123 -22.18 3.84 -4.72
C VAL A 123 -22.07 2.88 -5.92
N LYS A 124 -22.83 3.15 -6.99
CA LYS A 124 -22.81 2.33 -8.21
C LYS A 124 -21.72 2.76 -9.20
N ALA A 125 -21.47 4.07 -9.31
CA ALA A 125 -20.60 4.61 -10.36
C ALA A 125 -19.12 4.65 -9.95
N PHE A 126 -18.81 4.77 -8.68
CA PHE A 126 -17.41 4.88 -8.23
C PHE A 126 -16.59 3.59 -8.35
N PRO A 127 -17.12 2.38 -8.01
CA PRO A 127 -16.33 1.15 -8.09
C PRO A 127 -15.70 0.88 -9.47
N PRO A 128 -16.43 0.99 -10.61
CA PRO A 128 -15.82 0.87 -11.94
C PRO A 128 -14.71 1.89 -12.18
N ILE A 129 -14.89 3.16 -11.71
CA ILE A 129 -13.88 4.21 -11.85
C ILE A 129 -12.62 3.85 -11.05
N ARG A 130 -12.78 3.27 -9.88
CA ARG A 130 -11.66 2.85 -9.01
C ARG A 130 -10.82 1.71 -9.62
N ILE A 131 -11.45 0.79 -10.37
CA ILE A 131 -10.77 -0.30 -11.09
C ILE A 131 -9.72 0.26 -12.07
N PHE A 132 -10.00 1.39 -12.74
CA PHE A 132 -9.01 2.04 -13.61
C PHE A 132 -7.73 2.43 -12.85
N GLY A 133 -7.78 2.62 -11.54
CA GLY A 133 -6.58 2.81 -10.73
C GLY A 133 -5.68 1.57 -10.73
N THR A 134 -6.24 0.40 -10.47
CA THR A 134 -5.48 -0.87 -10.52
C THR A 134 -4.90 -1.11 -11.93
N ILE A 135 -5.70 -0.84 -12.97
CA ILE A 135 -5.22 -0.94 -14.36
C ILE A 135 -4.05 0.02 -14.61
N GLY A 136 -4.14 1.27 -14.15
CA GLY A 136 -3.06 2.25 -14.29
C GLY A 136 -1.79 1.83 -13.58
N PHE A 137 -1.91 1.30 -12.35
CA PHE A 137 -0.80 0.74 -11.60
C PHE A 137 -0.10 -0.39 -12.36
N ILE A 138 -0.86 -1.39 -12.82
CA ILE A 138 -0.33 -2.55 -13.55
C ILE A 138 0.33 -2.12 -14.85
N ILE A 139 -0.33 -1.28 -15.66
CA ILE A 139 0.23 -0.83 -16.94
C ILE A 139 1.53 -0.07 -16.74
N SER A 140 1.60 0.83 -15.76
CA SER A 140 2.81 1.60 -15.50
C SER A 140 3.95 0.72 -14.99
N MET A 141 3.64 -0.23 -14.08
CA MET A 141 4.60 -1.19 -13.55
C MET A 141 5.16 -2.10 -14.66
N LEU A 142 4.29 -2.63 -15.54
CA LEU A 142 4.71 -3.47 -16.67
C LEU A 142 5.47 -2.68 -17.72
N ALA A 143 5.12 -1.42 -17.98
CA ALA A 143 5.88 -0.57 -18.88
C ALA A 143 7.32 -0.39 -18.40
N VAL A 144 7.52 -0.12 -17.10
CA VAL A 144 8.86 -0.03 -16.50
C VAL A 144 9.61 -1.36 -16.60
N ASP A 145 8.92 -2.49 -16.40
CA ASP A 145 9.51 -3.83 -16.50
C ASP A 145 9.99 -4.14 -17.94
N PHE A 146 9.08 -4.05 -18.92
CA PHE A 146 9.40 -4.38 -20.32
C PHE A 146 10.38 -3.43 -21.00
N LEU A 147 10.50 -2.19 -20.51
CA LEU A 147 11.51 -1.24 -20.95
C LEU A 147 12.89 -1.49 -20.27
N GLY A 148 12.98 -2.46 -19.34
CA GLY A 148 14.19 -2.77 -18.61
C GLY A 148 14.59 -1.73 -17.57
N TRP A 149 13.65 -0.90 -17.11
CA TRP A 149 13.91 0.24 -16.22
C TRP A 149 13.68 -0.03 -14.74
N GLN A 150 13.41 -1.28 -14.35
CA GLN A 150 13.10 -1.60 -12.95
C GLN A 150 14.31 -1.44 -11.98
N HIS A 151 15.53 -1.39 -12.50
CA HIS A 151 16.75 -1.11 -11.73
C HIS A 151 17.39 0.24 -12.08
N ASP A 152 16.71 1.04 -12.92
CA ASP A 152 17.19 2.30 -13.45
C ASP A 152 16.40 3.50 -12.91
N PRO A 153 17.03 4.70 -12.87
CA PRO A 153 16.35 5.92 -12.43
C PRO A 153 15.20 6.35 -13.34
N GLN A 154 15.08 5.79 -14.57
CA GLN A 154 14.02 6.06 -15.52
C GLN A 154 12.62 5.82 -14.94
N GLN A 155 12.46 4.85 -14.03
CA GLN A 155 11.20 4.61 -13.33
C GLN A 155 10.66 5.86 -12.62
N PHE A 156 11.56 6.71 -12.08
CA PHE A 156 11.17 7.95 -11.40
C PHE A 156 10.74 9.03 -12.38
N TYR A 157 11.36 9.11 -13.56
CA TYR A 157 10.92 10.02 -14.61
C TYR A 157 9.57 9.61 -15.21
N VAL A 158 9.30 8.31 -15.34
CA VAL A 158 7.98 7.80 -15.74
C VAL A 158 6.92 8.20 -14.72
N SER A 159 7.20 8.01 -13.43
CA SER A 159 6.33 8.44 -12.33
C SER A 159 6.07 9.95 -12.38
N ALA A 160 7.11 10.74 -12.54
CA ALA A 160 7.01 12.19 -12.67
C ALA A 160 6.18 12.61 -13.89
N GLY A 161 6.37 11.94 -15.04
CA GLY A 161 5.59 12.17 -16.24
C GLY A 161 4.09 11.96 -16.03
N TRP A 162 3.70 10.83 -15.43
CA TRP A 162 2.30 10.59 -15.05
C TRP A 162 1.79 11.63 -14.07
N GLY A 163 2.60 12.03 -13.08
CA GLY A 163 2.26 13.07 -12.10
C GLY A 163 2.02 14.43 -12.73
N LEU A 164 2.86 14.87 -13.68
CA LEU A 164 2.68 16.13 -14.41
C LEU A 164 1.42 16.10 -15.29
N ILE A 165 1.19 14.98 -16.00
CA ILE A 165 -0.04 14.79 -16.79
C ILE A 165 -1.26 14.90 -15.88
N LEU A 166 -1.24 14.26 -14.70
CA LEU A 166 -2.34 14.33 -13.75
C LEU A 166 -2.51 15.73 -13.16
N ALA A 167 -1.42 16.42 -12.85
CA ALA A 167 -1.47 17.80 -12.36
C ALA A 167 -2.19 18.73 -13.36
N LEU A 168 -1.86 18.63 -14.64
CA LEU A 168 -2.53 19.40 -15.69
C LEU A 168 -3.98 18.96 -15.87
N TYR A 169 -4.24 17.65 -15.90
CA TYR A 169 -5.58 17.11 -16.05
C TYR A 169 -6.49 17.49 -14.85
N ALA A 170 -5.97 17.52 -13.64
CA ALA A 170 -6.71 17.89 -12.45
C ALA A 170 -7.28 19.33 -12.51
N LEU A 171 -6.61 20.23 -13.24
CA LEU A 171 -7.10 21.61 -13.46
C LEU A 171 -8.33 21.67 -14.37
N THR A 172 -8.57 20.63 -15.17
CA THR A 172 -9.75 20.53 -16.06
C THR A 172 -10.96 19.89 -15.38
N LEU A 173 -10.77 19.32 -14.19
CA LEU A 173 -11.84 18.64 -13.45
C LEU A 173 -12.87 19.63 -12.90
N PRO A 174 -14.12 19.19 -12.69
CA PRO A 174 -15.15 20.03 -12.09
C PRO A 174 -14.71 20.63 -10.77
N ALA A 175 -14.99 21.92 -10.58
CA ALA A 175 -14.67 22.60 -9.34
C ALA A 175 -15.40 21.96 -8.15
N CYS A 176 -14.64 21.54 -7.15
CA CYS A 176 -15.18 21.04 -5.90
C CYS A 176 -15.51 22.21 -4.97
N PRO A 177 -16.68 22.19 -4.31
CA PRO A 177 -17.06 23.26 -3.39
C PRO A 177 -16.15 23.28 -2.17
N THR A 178 -15.67 24.45 -1.80
CA THR A 178 -15.04 24.69 -0.49
C THR A 178 -16.13 25.00 0.55
N ALA A 179 -15.93 24.58 1.81
CA ALA A 179 -16.89 24.85 2.88
C ALA A 179 -17.16 26.35 3.03
N LYS A 180 -18.43 26.78 2.96
CA LYS A 180 -18.82 28.17 3.19
C LYS A 180 -18.39 28.61 4.59
N ARG A 181 -17.93 29.85 4.71
CA ARG A 181 -17.36 30.47 5.93
C ARG A 181 -18.28 30.37 7.18
N ASN A 182 -19.58 30.16 7.00
CA ASN A 182 -20.57 30.09 8.08
C ASN A 182 -20.90 28.66 8.57
N SER A 183 -20.47 27.59 7.87
CA SER A 183 -20.64 26.20 8.33
C SER A 183 -19.41 25.65 9.05
N ARG A 184 -18.52 26.54 9.47
CA ARG A 184 -17.29 26.23 10.20
C ARG A 184 -17.58 25.76 11.62
N LYS A 185 -18.05 24.55 11.80
CA LYS A 185 -17.65 23.80 12.99
C LYS A 185 -16.14 23.62 12.84
N ASN A 186 -15.38 24.30 13.70
CA ASN A 186 -13.93 24.19 13.78
C ASN A 186 -13.55 22.73 14.04
N LYS A 187 -13.43 21.93 12.99
CA LYS A 187 -12.77 20.63 13.11
C LYS A 187 -11.30 20.96 13.40
N GLY A 188 -10.91 20.84 14.66
CA GLY A 188 -9.51 20.98 15.06
C GLY A 188 -8.66 19.90 14.38
N LEU A 189 -7.35 20.07 14.39
CA LEU A 189 -6.40 19.08 13.86
C LEU A 189 -6.65 17.67 14.46
N VAL A 190 -6.97 17.61 15.74
CA VAL A 190 -7.36 16.41 16.50
C VAL A 190 -8.58 15.70 15.89
N GLU A 191 -9.57 16.45 15.42
CA GLU A 191 -10.79 15.90 14.82
C GLU A 191 -10.53 15.47 13.36
N ALA A 192 -9.72 16.21 12.62
CA ALA A 192 -9.32 15.87 11.27
C ALA A 192 -8.40 14.63 11.20
N MET A 193 -7.57 14.44 12.22
CA MET A 193 -6.73 13.24 12.38
C MET A 193 -7.49 12.04 12.95
N GLY A 194 -8.78 12.18 13.25
CA GLY A 194 -9.57 11.08 13.81
C GLY A 194 -9.18 10.67 15.24
N LEU A 195 -8.44 11.51 15.98
CA LEU A 195 -7.93 11.17 17.31
C LEU A 195 -9.02 10.91 18.35
N ARG A 196 -10.26 11.36 18.10
CA ARG A 196 -11.42 10.98 18.94
C ARG A 196 -11.68 9.48 18.95
N ALA A 197 -11.34 8.78 17.88
CA ALA A 197 -11.48 7.33 17.79
C ALA A 197 -10.54 6.56 18.74
N PHE A 198 -9.48 7.19 19.26
CA PHE A 198 -8.64 6.56 20.28
C PHE A 198 -9.41 6.25 21.58
N ALA A 199 -10.55 6.90 21.83
CA ALA A 199 -11.43 6.51 22.92
C ALA A 199 -11.97 5.06 22.77
N LEU A 200 -11.99 4.51 21.54
CA LEU A 200 -12.39 3.13 21.28
C LEU A 200 -11.44 2.09 21.90
N PHE A 201 -10.20 2.47 22.21
CA PHE A 201 -9.27 1.60 22.94
C PHE A 201 -9.75 1.30 24.38
N LYS A 202 -10.68 2.06 24.92
CA LYS A 202 -11.33 1.76 26.21
C LYS A 202 -12.22 0.51 26.14
N HIS A 203 -12.71 0.17 24.95
CA HIS A 203 -13.48 -1.05 24.70
C HIS A 203 -12.53 -2.18 24.32
N ARG A 204 -12.42 -3.20 25.16
CA ARG A 204 -11.47 -4.31 25.02
C ARG A 204 -11.47 -4.92 23.62
N ARG A 205 -12.65 -5.14 23.05
CA ARG A 205 -12.82 -5.74 21.71
C ARG A 205 -12.23 -4.87 20.61
N MET A 206 -12.52 -3.56 20.64
CA MET A 206 -11.98 -2.60 19.67
C MET A 206 -10.47 -2.40 19.86
N ALA A 207 -9.99 -2.40 21.10
CA ALA A 207 -8.56 -2.32 21.39
C ALA A 207 -7.80 -3.51 20.76
N PHE A 208 -8.26 -4.75 20.97
CA PHE A 208 -7.67 -5.91 20.33
C PHE A 208 -7.74 -5.83 18.81
N PHE A 209 -8.88 -5.43 18.25
CA PHE A 209 -9.01 -5.26 16.81
C PHE A 209 -7.96 -4.29 16.24
N PHE A 210 -7.81 -3.10 16.82
CA PHE A 210 -6.82 -2.13 16.35
C PHE A 210 -5.37 -2.57 16.56
N ILE A 211 -5.06 -3.24 17.66
CA ILE A 211 -3.73 -3.81 17.90
C ILE A 211 -3.41 -4.88 16.84
N PHE A 212 -4.32 -5.80 16.57
CA PHE A 212 -4.11 -6.82 15.54
C PHE A 212 -4.09 -6.23 14.13
N SER A 213 -4.83 -5.16 13.89
CA SER A 213 -4.74 -4.40 12.63
C SER A 213 -3.36 -3.79 12.44
N MET A 214 -2.77 -3.25 13.50
CA MET A 214 -1.40 -2.74 13.47
C MET A 214 -0.39 -3.86 13.22
N LEU A 215 -0.51 -4.98 13.96
CA LEU A 215 0.40 -6.13 13.80
C LEU A 215 0.31 -6.73 12.39
N LEU A 216 -0.89 -6.82 11.80
CA LEU A 216 -1.02 -7.28 10.44
C LEU A 216 -0.51 -6.25 9.42
N GLY A 217 -0.66 -4.96 9.74
CA GLY A 217 -0.10 -3.86 8.95
C GLY A 217 1.41 -4.00 8.71
N VAL A 218 2.14 -4.62 9.63
CA VAL A 218 3.56 -4.99 9.46
C VAL A 218 3.79 -5.81 8.19
N SER A 219 2.90 -6.75 7.86
CA SER A 219 3.04 -7.64 6.70
C SER A 219 2.74 -6.96 5.37
N LEU A 220 1.95 -5.88 5.35
CA LEU A 220 1.40 -5.27 4.14
C LEU A 220 2.47 -4.75 3.17
N GLN A 221 3.49 -4.08 3.68
CA GLN A 221 4.51 -3.43 2.85
C GLN A 221 5.73 -4.30 2.56
N ILE A 222 5.90 -5.42 3.27
CA ILE A 222 7.10 -6.27 3.14
C ILE A 222 7.30 -6.72 1.70
N THR A 223 6.26 -7.23 1.05
CA THR A 223 6.38 -7.71 -0.33
C THR A 223 6.52 -6.58 -1.34
N ASN A 224 5.94 -5.40 -1.10
CA ASN A 224 6.15 -4.23 -1.96
C ASN A 224 7.62 -3.79 -1.94
N GLY A 225 8.27 -3.85 -0.78
CA GLY A 225 9.67 -3.44 -0.62
C GLY A 225 10.68 -4.49 -1.07
N PHE A 226 10.41 -5.77 -0.83
CA PHE A 226 11.43 -6.80 -0.96
C PHE A 226 11.16 -7.88 -2.02
N ALA A 227 9.93 -8.00 -2.57
CA ALA A 227 9.65 -9.06 -3.53
C ALA A 227 10.43 -8.90 -4.84
N ASN A 228 10.50 -7.69 -5.41
CA ASN A 228 11.30 -7.44 -6.60
C ASN A 228 12.79 -7.67 -6.30
N THR A 229 13.31 -7.10 -5.21
CA THR A 229 14.70 -7.27 -4.77
C THR A 229 15.07 -8.74 -4.59
N PHE A 230 14.18 -9.54 -3.99
CA PHE A 230 14.36 -10.97 -3.82
C PHE A 230 14.43 -11.70 -5.16
N ILE A 231 13.45 -11.51 -6.04
CA ILE A 231 13.41 -12.19 -7.34
C ILE A 231 14.61 -11.79 -8.18
N SER A 232 14.96 -10.51 -8.22
CA SER A 232 16.11 -10.00 -8.98
C SER A 232 17.44 -10.46 -8.41
N SER A 233 17.53 -10.82 -7.12
CA SER A 233 18.77 -11.31 -6.52
C SER A 233 19.29 -12.61 -7.11
N PHE A 234 18.39 -13.38 -7.73
CA PHE A 234 18.78 -14.61 -8.44
C PHE A 234 19.66 -14.36 -9.68
N SER A 235 19.65 -13.14 -10.24
CA SER A 235 20.55 -12.77 -11.36
C SER A 235 22.04 -12.95 -11.04
N ALA A 236 22.41 -12.89 -9.76
CA ALA A 236 23.79 -13.11 -9.31
C ALA A 236 24.22 -14.59 -9.33
N GLN A 237 23.31 -15.52 -9.56
CA GLN A 237 23.56 -16.95 -9.57
C GLN A 237 23.51 -17.49 -11.01
N LYS A 238 24.61 -18.09 -11.48
CA LYS A 238 24.72 -18.67 -12.85
C LYS A 238 23.58 -19.64 -13.19
N ALA A 239 23.03 -20.35 -12.21
CA ALA A 239 21.92 -21.29 -12.41
C ALA A 239 20.62 -20.61 -12.88
N PHE A 240 20.49 -19.30 -12.70
CA PHE A 240 19.31 -18.52 -13.06
C PHE A 240 19.59 -17.53 -14.21
N GLU A 241 20.73 -17.61 -14.86
CA GLU A 241 21.08 -16.79 -16.02
C GLU A 241 20.09 -17.03 -17.17
N GLY A 242 19.48 -15.96 -17.69
CA GLY A 242 18.49 -16.02 -18.76
C GLY A 242 17.11 -16.55 -18.35
N VAL A 243 16.84 -16.68 -17.04
CA VAL A 243 15.51 -17.04 -16.56
C VAL A 243 14.58 -15.85 -16.66
N PHE A 244 13.52 -15.98 -17.45
CA PHE A 244 12.59 -14.92 -17.82
C PHE A 244 12.06 -14.09 -16.63
N PHE A 245 11.66 -14.74 -15.53
CA PHE A 245 11.12 -14.02 -14.36
C PHE A 245 12.18 -13.35 -13.48
N VAL A 246 13.47 -13.62 -13.69
CA VAL A 246 14.55 -12.84 -13.05
C VAL A 246 14.63 -11.45 -13.69
N ASP A 247 14.54 -11.41 -15.02
CA ASP A 247 14.59 -10.17 -15.79
C ASP A 247 13.26 -9.40 -15.73
N HIS A 248 12.13 -10.13 -15.54
CA HIS A 248 10.76 -9.61 -15.52
C HIS A 248 10.08 -9.85 -14.16
N ALA A 249 10.72 -9.42 -13.05
CA ALA A 249 10.20 -9.61 -11.72
C ALA A 249 8.85 -8.91 -11.50
N ASN A 250 8.66 -7.72 -12.06
CA ASN A 250 7.42 -6.97 -11.94
C ASN A 250 6.25 -7.65 -12.66
N LEU A 251 6.51 -8.34 -13.78
CA LEU A 251 5.47 -9.13 -14.45
C LEU A 251 4.95 -10.24 -13.53
N LEU A 252 5.82 -10.96 -12.83
CA LEU A 252 5.42 -11.98 -11.87
C LEU A 252 4.62 -11.35 -10.71
N ILE A 253 5.10 -10.23 -10.17
CA ILE A 253 4.45 -9.53 -9.06
C ILE A 253 3.09 -8.94 -9.48
N SER A 254 2.88 -8.59 -10.77
CA SER A 254 1.61 -8.05 -11.26
C SER A 254 0.42 -9.01 -11.06
N LEU A 255 0.69 -10.32 -10.99
CA LEU A 255 -0.33 -11.32 -10.66
C LEU A 255 -0.96 -11.07 -9.28
N SER A 256 -0.23 -10.45 -8.34
CA SER A 256 -0.79 -10.06 -7.05
C SER A 256 -1.90 -9.03 -7.19
N GLN A 257 -1.71 -8.02 -8.05
CA GLN A 257 -2.70 -6.96 -8.30
C GLN A 257 -3.94 -7.49 -9.03
N ILE A 258 -3.71 -8.43 -9.95
CA ILE A 258 -4.79 -9.12 -10.65
C ILE A 258 -5.59 -9.96 -9.65
N SER A 259 -4.92 -10.73 -8.79
CA SER A 259 -5.56 -11.54 -7.75
C SER A 259 -6.39 -10.69 -6.79
N GLU A 260 -5.87 -9.53 -6.35
CA GLU A 260 -6.58 -8.56 -5.51
C GLU A 260 -7.94 -8.21 -6.12
N THR A 261 -7.96 -7.86 -7.41
CA THR A 261 -9.19 -7.49 -8.11
C THR A 261 -10.25 -8.59 -8.07
N PHE A 262 -9.86 -9.86 -8.20
CA PHE A 262 -10.79 -10.98 -8.13
C PHE A 262 -11.21 -11.34 -6.70
N CYS A 263 -10.28 -11.24 -5.75
CA CYS A 263 -10.54 -11.59 -4.35
C CYS A 263 -11.56 -10.68 -3.69
N ILE A 264 -11.57 -9.38 -4.02
CA ILE A 264 -12.58 -8.43 -3.54
C ILE A 264 -14.02 -8.93 -3.84
N LEU A 265 -14.23 -9.54 -5.00
CA LEU A 265 -15.55 -10.05 -5.40
C LEU A 265 -16.00 -11.26 -4.56
N LEU A 266 -15.08 -12.00 -3.97
CA LEU A 266 -15.35 -13.17 -3.14
C LEU A 266 -15.71 -12.82 -1.69
N ILE A 267 -15.30 -11.64 -1.21
CA ILE A 267 -15.47 -11.23 0.19
C ILE A 267 -16.93 -11.31 0.67
N PRO A 268 -17.95 -10.81 -0.05
CA PRO A 268 -19.33 -10.87 0.41
C PRO A 268 -19.82 -12.32 0.64
N PHE A 269 -19.39 -13.26 -0.20
CA PHE A 269 -19.70 -14.67 -0.04
C PHE A 269 -19.09 -15.24 1.24
N PHE A 270 -17.79 -15.00 1.48
CA PHE A 270 -17.10 -15.51 2.66
C PHE A 270 -17.62 -14.86 3.95
N LEU A 271 -17.88 -13.55 3.96
CA LEU A 271 -18.44 -12.84 5.11
C LEU A 271 -19.82 -13.36 5.49
N LYS A 272 -20.69 -13.59 4.50
CA LYS A 272 -22.04 -14.12 4.75
C LYS A 272 -22.01 -15.54 5.31
N ARG A 273 -21.05 -16.37 4.86
CA ARG A 273 -20.98 -17.79 5.23
C ARG A 273 -20.22 -18.02 6.53
N TYR A 274 -19.11 -17.33 6.76
CA TYR A 274 -18.15 -17.66 7.82
C TYR A 274 -18.03 -16.58 8.90
N GLY A 275 -18.60 -15.41 8.69
CA GLY A 275 -18.48 -14.28 9.62
C GLY A 275 -17.13 -13.54 9.53
N ILE A 276 -17.04 -12.40 10.21
CA ILE A 276 -15.90 -11.47 10.11
C ILE A 276 -14.63 -12.09 10.71
N LYS A 277 -14.72 -12.69 11.91
CA LYS A 277 -13.56 -13.29 12.60
C LYS A 277 -12.87 -14.34 11.73
N THR A 278 -13.66 -15.24 11.14
CA THR A 278 -13.11 -16.32 10.29
C THR A 278 -12.46 -15.76 9.04
N VAL A 279 -13.08 -14.76 8.40
CA VAL A 279 -12.53 -14.12 7.18
C VAL A 279 -11.19 -13.42 7.49
N MET A 280 -11.10 -12.74 8.64
CA MET A 280 -9.85 -12.12 9.09
C MET A 280 -8.76 -13.17 9.40
N LEU A 281 -9.13 -14.31 10.00
CA LEU A 281 -8.20 -15.42 10.21
C LEU A 281 -7.71 -16.05 8.91
N ILE A 282 -8.60 -16.22 7.94
CA ILE A 282 -8.22 -16.69 6.58
C ILE A 282 -7.18 -15.74 5.98
N ALA A 283 -7.38 -14.43 6.10
CA ALA A 283 -6.42 -13.44 5.62
C ALA A 283 -5.05 -13.55 6.33
N MET A 284 -5.04 -13.74 7.66
CA MET A 284 -3.81 -13.91 8.43
C MET A 284 -3.08 -15.19 8.01
N MET A 285 -3.79 -16.30 7.84
CA MET A 285 -3.21 -17.56 7.36
C MET A 285 -2.73 -17.47 5.90
N ALA A 286 -3.40 -16.66 5.08
CA ALA A 286 -2.95 -16.36 3.72
C ALA A 286 -1.59 -15.63 3.72
N TRP A 287 -1.32 -14.72 4.67
CA TRP A 287 0.01 -14.13 4.84
C TRP A 287 1.08 -15.17 5.21
N VAL A 288 0.76 -16.10 6.10
CA VAL A 288 1.67 -17.23 6.44
C VAL A 288 2.00 -18.04 5.19
N LEU A 289 0.98 -18.41 4.43
CA LEU A 289 1.13 -19.19 3.21
C LEU A 289 1.94 -18.39 2.16
N ARG A 290 1.64 -17.10 1.97
CA ARG A 290 2.34 -16.23 1.04
C ARG A 290 3.84 -16.19 1.31
N PHE A 291 4.24 -15.90 2.53
CA PHE A 291 5.65 -15.85 2.92
C PHE A 291 6.31 -17.22 2.88
N GLY A 292 5.61 -18.28 3.28
CA GLY A 292 6.11 -19.65 3.16
C GLY A 292 6.38 -20.07 1.71
N LEU A 293 5.50 -19.69 0.79
CA LEU A 293 5.67 -19.94 -0.65
C LEU A 293 6.84 -19.14 -1.23
N PHE A 294 7.09 -17.90 -0.76
CA PHE A 294 8.29 -17.15 -1.11
C PHE A 294 9.56 -17.85 -0.62
N ALA A 295 9.53 -18.44 0.58
CA ALA A 295 10.69 -19.11 1.18
C ALA A 295 11.17 -20.32 0.37
N ILE A 296 10.26 -21.04 -0.28
CA ILE A 296 10.57 -22.25 -1.06
C ILE A 296 10.59 -22.03 -2.56
N GLY A 297 10.11 -20.85 -3.02
CA GLY A 297 10.01 -20.51 -4.43
C GLY A 297 11.30 -19.97 -5.01
N THR A 298 11.57 -20.30 -6.28
CA THR A 298 12.61 -19.69 -7.08
C THR A 298 12.03 -19.26 -8.43
N PRO A 299 12.63 -18.32 -9.15
CA PRO A 299 12.08 -17.85 -10.42
C PRO A 299 12.19 -18.87 -11.59
N ALA A 300 12.86 -20.00 -11.38
CA ALA A 300 12.98 -21.06 -12.38
C ALA A 300 11.94 -22.17 -12.19
N PHE A 301 11.57 -22.83 -13.27
CA PHE A 301 10.70 -24.01 -13.24
C PHE A 301 11.41 -25.21 -12.59
N PRO A 302 10.73 -26.04 -11.78
CA PRO A 302 9.30 -25.98 -11.42
C PRO A 302 8.97 -25.06 -10.22
N GLN A 303 9.94 -24.58 -9.46
CA GLN A 303 9.73 -23.84 -8.20
C GLN A 303 9.07 -22.46 -8.41
N VAL A 304 9.08 -21.91 -9.60
CA VAL A 304 8.34 -20.67 -9.93
C VAL A 304 6.83 -20.78 -9.65
N ILE A 305 6.28 -22.00 -9.67
CA ILE A 305 4.88 -22.27 -9.32
C ILE A 305 4.58 -21.79 -7.90
N PHE A 306 5.51 -21.95 -6.95
CA PHE A 306 5.32 -21.45 -5.58
C PHE A 306 5.26 -19.92 -5.53
N LEU A 307 6.08 -19.24 -6.33
CA LEU A 307 6.01 -17.78 -6.43
C LEU A 307 4.68 -17.33 -7.07
N ILE A 308 4.23 -17.99 -8.13
CA ILE A 308 2.92 -17.71 -8.76
C ILE A 308 1.78 -17.91 -7.75
N LEU A 309 1.79 -19.02 -7.01
CA LEU A 309 0.79 -19.28 -5.98
C LEU A 309 0.84 -18.20 -4.87
N SER A 310 2.03 -17.77 -4.47
CA SER A 310 2.20 -16.67 -3.53
C SER A 310 1.56 -15.38 -4.04
N MET A 311 1.71 -15.06 -5.32
CA MET A 311 1.07 -13.87 -5.92
C MET A 311 -0.46 -13.99 -5.92
N ILE A 312 -1.00 -15.17 -6.23
CA ILE A 312 -2.45 -15.41 -6.19
C ILE A 312 -3.01 -15.32 -4.76
N VAL A 313 -2.30 -15.83 -3.78
CA VAL A 313 -2.72 -15.78 -2.37
C VAL A 313 -2.76 -14.35 -1.83
N TYR A 314 -2.04 -13.41 -2.44
CA TYR A 314 -1.99 -12.01 -1.99
C TYR A 314 -3.37 -11.36 -1.90
N GLY A 315 -4.23 -11.55 -2.89
CA GLY A 315 -5.58 -10.97 -2.86
C GLY A 315 -6.37 -11.39 -1.63
N VAL A 316 -6.29 -12.68 -1.24
CA VAL A 316 -6.91 -13.17 0.00
C VAL A 316 -6.23 -12.55 1.23
N ALA A 317 -4.90 -12.50 1.25
CA ALA A 317 -4.15 -11.99 2.39
C ALA A 317 -4.44 -10.50 2.65
N PHE A 318 -4.51 -9.70 1.60
CA PHE A 318 -4.68 -8.26 1.69
C PHE A 318 -6.15 -7.85 1.85
N ASP A 319 -7.01 -8.25 0.91
CA ASP A 319 -8.37 -7.72 0.85
C ASP A 319 -9.30 -8.31 1.89
N PHE A 320 -9.19 -9.60 2.19
CA PHE A 320 -10.05 -10.22 3.20
C PHE A 320 -9.88 -9.56 4.56
N PHE A 321 -8.68 -9.09 4.90
CA PHE A 321 -8.49 -8.34 6.13
C PHE A 321 -8.96 -6.89 6.02
N ASN A 322 -8.52 -6.16 4.98
CA ASN A 322 -8.80 -4.73 4.86
C ASN A 322 -10.29 -4.44 4.71
N VAL A 323 -10.99 -5.18 3.83
CA VAL A 323 -12.42 -4.97 3.61
C VAL A 323 -13.23 -5.45 4.81
N SER A 324 -12.92 -6.64 5.36
CA SER A 324 -13.64 -7.16 6.53
C SER A 324 -13.39 -6.32 7.77
N GLY A 325 -12.16 -5.81 7.96
CA GLY A 325 -11.82 -4.91 9.05
C GLY A 325 -12.56 -3.58 8.95
N SER A 326 -12.63 -3.01 7.75
CA SER A 326 -13.41 -1.80 7.49
C SER A 326 -14.90 -2.02 7.79
N LEU A 327 -15.48 -3.13 7.35
CA LEU A 327 -16.87 -3.50 7.63
C LEU A 327 -17.11 -3.76 9.12
N PHE A 328 -16.15 -4.35 9.83
CA PHE A 328 -16.20 -4.53 11.28
C PHE A 328 -16.29 -3.16 11.99
N VAL A 329 -15.41 -2.23 11.63
CA VAL A 329 -15.42 -0.87 12.20
C VAL A 329 -16.75 -0.15 11.90
N ASP A 330 -17.27 -0.31 10.67
CA ASP A 330 -18.54 0.29 10.27
C ASP A 330 -19.73 -0.21 11.11
N LYS A 331 -19.72 -1.51 11.41
CA LYS A 331 -20.78 -2.18 12.17
C LYS A 331 -20.71 -1.88 13.68
N GLU A 332 -19.50 -1.79 14.25
CA GLU A 332 -19.29 -1.65 15.68
C GLU A 332 -19.34 -0.19 16.17
N CYS A 333 -19.18 0.78 15.27
CA CYS A 333 -19.09 2.18 15.64
C CYS A 333 -20.37 2.95 15.35
N ASP A 334 -20.75 3.83 16.28
CA ASP A 334 -21.83 4.79 16.05
C ASP A 334 -21.53 5.68 14.85
N SER A 335 -22.57 6.11 14.15
CA SER A 335 -22.46 6.97 12.96
C SER A 335 -21.67 8.25 13.20
N SER A 336 -21.69 8.79 14.44
CA SER A 336 -21.00 10.04 14.84
C SER A 336 -19.47 9.92 14.86
N ILE A 337 -18.91 8.71 15.09
CA ILE A 337 -17.47 8.47 15.19
C ILE A 337 -16.96 7.52 14.11
N ARG A 338 -17.85 6.98 13.27
CA ARG A 338 -17.53 5.95 12.24
C ARG A 338 -16.39 6.37 11.32
N SER A 339 -16.43 7.58 10.78
CA SER A 339 -15.37 8.10 9.90
C SER A 339 -14.02 8.20 10.63
N SER A 340 -14.02 8.66 11.89
CA SER A 340 -12.81 8.72 12.71
C SER A 340 -12.27 7.33 13.05
N ALA A 341 -13.15 6.35 13.26
CA ALA A 341 -12.76 4.96 13.52
C ALA A 341 -12.15 4.29 12.28
N GLN A 342 -12.69 4.56 11.09
CA GLN A 342 -12.08 4.13 9.82
C GLN A 342 -10.69 4.77 9.63
N GLY A 343 -10.56 6.06 9.94
CA GLY A 343 -9.27 6.75 9.93
C GLY A 343 -8.26 6.11 10.90
N LEU A 344 -8.71 5.73 12.09
CA LEU A 344 -7.88 5.01 13.07
C LEU A 344 -7.48 3.62 12.56
N PHE A 345 -8.37 2.89 11.92
CA PHE A 345 -8.04 1.61 11.30
C PHE A 345 -6.94 1.75 10.25
N MET A 346 -7.05 2.72 9.35
CA MET A 346 -6.02 3.00 8.34
C MET A 346 -4.70 3.50 8.98
N LEU A 347 -4.78 4.29 10.04
CA LEU A 347 -3.62 4.73 10.82
C LEU A 347 -2.87 3.53 11.42
N MET A 348 -3.58 2.59 12.03
CA MET A 348 -2.99 1.42 12.66
C MET A 348 -2.38 0.47 11.63
N THR A 349 -3.06 0.24 10.50
CA THR A 349 -2.59 -0.67 9.45
C THR A 349 -1.50 -0.05 8.57
N ASN A 350 -1.86 0.96 7.77
CA ASN A 350 -1.00 1.53 6.74
C ASN A 350 -0.06 2.62 7.26
N GLY A 351 -0.38 3.23 8.41
CA GLY A 351 0.49 4.20 9.06
C GLY A 351 1.52 3.51 9.95
N ILE A 352 1.13 3.20 11.18
CA ILE A 352 2.05 2.70 12.21
C ILE A 352 2.54 1.28 11.88
N GLY A 353 1.61 0.36 11.58
CA GLY A 353 1.94 -1.04 11.30
C GLY A 353 2.90 -1.18 10.12
N ALA A 354 2.59 -0.56 9.00
CA ALA A 354 3.43 -0.61 7.81
C ALA A 354 4.80 0.06 8.04
N SER A 355 4.85 1.20 8.74
CA SER A 355 6.11 1.90 9.01
C SER A 355 7.05 1.10 9.91
N VAL A 356 6.53 0.65 11.06
CA VAL A 356 7.32 -0.17 12.01
C VAL A 356 7.69 -1.51 11.36
N GLY A 357 6.75 -2.09 10.60
CA GLY A 357 6.97 -3.34 9.89
C GLY A 357 8.13 -3.27 8.90
N MET A 358 8.22 -2.20 8.13
CA MET A 358 9.31 -2.04 7.16
C MET A 358 10.67 -1.85 7.79
N VAL A 359 10.75 -1.14 8.92
CA VAL A 359 12.02 -1.01 9.68
C VAL A 359 12.42 -2.38 10.26
N GLY A 360 11.46 -3.12 10.85
CA GLY A 360 11.72 -4.47 11.36
C GLY A 360 12.08 -5.46 10.25
N ALA A 361 11.40 -5.39 9.10
CA ALA A 361 11.70 -6.23 7.95
C ALA A 361 13.10 -5.95 7.40
N GLN A 362 13.51 -4.68 7.31
CA GLN A 362 14.86 -4.31 6.90
C GLN A 362 15.91 -4.89 7.84
N TRP A 363 15.64 -4.84 9.15
CA TRP A 363 16.57 -5.43 10.13
C TRP A 363 16.73 -6.95 9.88
N VAL A 364 15.64 -7.69 9.67
CA VAL A 364 15.68 -9.13 9.35
C VAL A 364 16.44 -9.38 8.05
N VAL A 365 16.16 -8.62 7.00
CA VAL A 365 16.85 -8.73 5.70
C VAL A 365 18.36 -8.51 5.88
N ASN A 366 18.77 -7.48 6.61
CA ASN A 366 20.18 -7.17 6.84
C ASN A 366 20.94 -8.23 7.64
N GLN A 367 20.25 -9.04 8.46
CA GLN A 367 20.87 -10.14 9.20
C GLN A 367 21.18 -11.35 8.31
N HIS A 368 20.44 -11.52 7.21
CA HIS A 368 20.51 -12.72 6.38
C HIS A 368 21.05 -12.47 4.97
N THR A 369 21.14 -11.19 4.56
CA THR A 369 21.55 -10.81 3.20
C THR A 369 22.57 -9.69 3.22
N GLN A 370 23.35 -9.60 2.14
CA GLN A 370 24.34 -8.55 1.91
C GLN A 370 24.20 -8.02 0.49
N ASN A 371 24.52 -6.73 0.30
CA ASN A 371 24.61 -6.18 -1.03
C ASN A 371 25.99 -6.50 -1.64
N VAL A 372 25.99 -7.25 -2.74
CA VAL A 372 27.19 -7.63 -3.47
C VAL A 372 26.99 -7.27 -4.95
N ASN A 373 27.80 -6.38 -5.46
CA ASN A 373 27.74 -5.93 -6.87
C ASN A 373 26.34 -5.46 -7.31
N GLY A 374 25.61 -4.78 -6.44
CA GLY A 374 24.28 -4.26 -6.76
C GLY A 374 23.13 -5.27 -6.60
N ALA A 375 23.40 -6.49 -6.17
CA ALA A 375 22.38 -7.49 -5.86
C ALA A 375 22.36 -7.77 -4.35
N GLN A 376 21.15 -7.94 -3.79
CA GLN A 376 20.96 -8.31 -2.39
C GLN A 376 21.01 -9.83 -2.27
N ILE A 377 22.17 -10.38 -1.94
CA ILE A 377 22.46 -11.83 -1.93
C ILE A 377 22.48 -12.35 -0.50
N GLY A 378 21.97 -13.55 -0.28
CA GLY A 378 22.00 -14.22 1.03
C GLY A 378 20.91 -15.27 1.20
N ASP A 379 20.62 -15.59 2.46
CA ASP A 379 19.61 -16.58 2.84
C ASP A 379 18.20 -15.96 2.87
N TRP A 380 17.64 -15.74 1.70
CA TRP A 380 16.27 -15.26 1.57
C TRP A 380 15.22 -16.23 2.10
N ALA A 381 15.50 -17.53 2.13
CA ALA A 381 14.57 -18.51 2.70
C ALA A 381 14.34 -18.22 4.18
N SER A 382 15.40 -18.02 4.95
CA SER A 382 15.31 -17.65 6.38
C SER A 382 14.60 -16.31 6.59
N VAL A 383 14.80 -15.32 5.71
CA VAL A 383 14.05 -14.06 5.75
C VAL A 383 12.55 -14.30 5.62
N TRP A 384 12.12 -15.02 4.59
CA TRP A 384 10.70 -15.28 4.35
C TRP A 384 10.08 -16.19 5.39
N TYR A 385 10.80 -17.20 5.90
CA TYR A 385 10.32 -18.02 7.03
C TYR A 385 10.16 -17.20 8.32
N THR A 386 11.03 -16.22 8.57
CA THR A 386 10.88 -15.30 9.72
C THR A 386 9.58 -14.50 9.60
N PHE A 387 9.27 -13.98 8.41
CA PHE A 387 8.00 -13.26 8.18
C PHE A 387 6.78 -14.19 8.25
N ALA A 388 6.90 -15.43 7.77
CA ALA A 388 5.84 -16.44 7.91
C ALA A 388 5.59 -16.79 9.39
N GLY A 389 6.65 -16.97 10.18
CA GLY A 389 6.58 -17.21 11.61
C GLY A 389 5.93 -16.05 12.37
N TYR A 390 6.28 -14.82 12.03
CA TYR A 390 5.62 -13.62 12.57
C TYR A 390 4.13 -13.61 12.27
N ALA A 391 3.74 -13.80 11.00
CA ALA A 391 2.33 -13.82 10.59
C ALA A 391 1.55 -14.95 11.29
N LEU A 392 2.18 -16.12 11.47
CA LEU A 392 1.59 -17.25 12.17
C LEU A 392 1.36 -16.91 13.65
N ALA A 393 2.35 -16.34 14.33
CA ALA A 393 2.22 -15.92 15.73
C ALA A 393 1.08 -14.91 15.92
N VAL A 394 0.97 -13.92 15.02
CA VAL A 394 -0.13 -12.94 15.02
C VAL A 394 -1.48 -13.64 14.81
N GLY A 395 -1.57 -14.57 13.84
CA GLY A 395 -2.80 -15.33 13.56
C GLY A 395 -3.24 -16.20 14.74
N ILE A 396 -2.31 -16.90 15.39
CA ILE A 396 -2.58 -17.71 16.59
C ILE A 396 -3.06 -16.82 17.74
N ALA A 397 -2.36 -15.73 18.00
CA ALA A 397 -2.76 -14.77 19.05
C ALA A 397 -4.15 -14.19 18.76
N PHE A 398 -4.45 -13.81 17.52
CA PHE A 398 -5.78 -13.35 17.14
C PHE A 398 -6.87 -14.39 17.37
N PHE A 399 -6.62 -15.64 17.01
CA PHE A 399 -7.57 -16.73 17.20
C PHE A 399 -8.03 -16.86 18.67
N PHE A 400 -7.09 -16.77 19.60
CA PHE A 400 -7.37 -16.93 21.04
C PHE A 400 -7.87 -15.63 21.70
N LEU A 401 -7.37 -14.48 21.31
CA LEU A 401 -7.65 -13.21 22.00
C LEU A 401 -8.84 -12.45 21.42
N PHE A 402 -9.13 -12.60 20.13
CA PHE A 402 -10.25 -11.91 19.50
C PHE A 402 -11.52 -12.77 19.54
N HIS A 403 -12.54 -12.30 20.27
CA HIS A 403 -13.84 -12.98 20.40
C HIS A 403 -14.91 -12.17 19.65
N GLU A 404 -15.65 -12.85 18.81
CA GLU A 404 -16.84 -12.31 18.14
C GLU A 404 -18.04 -12.52 19.04
N GLU A 405 -18.72 -11.45 19.46
CA GLU A 405 -20.01 -11.57 20.14
C GLU A 405 -21.04 -12.03 19.10
N LYS A 406 -21.65 -13.18 19.35
CA LYS A 406 -22.77 -13.64 18.53
C LYS A 406 -23.93 -12.67 18.68
N THR A 407 -24.28 -11.95 17.64
CA THR A 407 -25.52 -11.17 17.61
C THR A 407 -26.71 -12.14 17.77
N PRO A 408 -27.75 -11.83 18.55
CA PRO A 408 -28.86 -12.76 18.87
C PRO A 408 -29.57 -13.37 17.66
N ASN A 409 -29.44 -12.78 16.47
CA ASN A 409 -30.09 -13.26 15.24
C ASN A 409 -29.35 -14.36 14.45
N GLN A 410 -28.27 -14.94 15.00
CA GLN A 410 -27.57 -16.09 14.37
C GLN A 410 -27.84 -17.43 15.07
N VAL A 411 -28.72 -17.46 16.06
CA VAL A 411 -29.07 -18.70 16.81
C VAL A 411 -30.23 -19.47 16.16
N GLU A 412 -30.91 -18.89 15.15
CA GLU A 412 -31.97 -19.57 14.41
C GLU A 412 -31.60 -19.69 12.93
N LYS A 413 -30.75 -20.64 12.61
CA LYS A 413 -30.73 -21.34 11.30
C LYS A 413 -29.94 -22.63 11.40
#